data_7fba6abc4888623abe8cb3c18b358f76
#
_entry.id   7fba6abc4888623abe8cb3c18b358f76
#
_cell.length_a   1.000
_cell.length_b   1.000
_cell.length_c   1.000
_cell.angle_alpha   90.00
_cell.angle_beta   90.00
_cell.angle_gamma   90.00
#
_symmetry.space_group_name_H-M   'P 1'
#
loop_
_entity.id
_entity.type
_entity.pdbx_description
1 polymer ?
#
loop_
_entity_poly.entity_id
_entity_poly.type
_entity_poly.pdbx_seq_one_letter_code
_entity_poly.pdbx_strand_id
1 'polypeptide(L)'
;MPVRCAILPPVPVPYREPLFARLSERGRITPRVIYLAEGQPGWDQRPDWFAARGGYEGEVLRSWQRRRPGRTPLMVVRGLGRALRRANPEVVVSSEYGPATWRALAWCRLRRRRLVVMSELTLWSDPMLTPLQRRVHRLLAPRVDGFVVFSSQGVARLRRLGVDPALVEVSVQSADLEPFRAAARVRISADRPVRVLSVGRLVPDKNLALLVEAFAACGFGPDEASLELCGTGPLEGELRALAGRLGAPVRFRGYAPPGELPAVYADADVLALVSTYEPFGVTAREAAATGLPLICTERAGAAGDVAVEGENALLVDPSDRGAVTDALRRLVRDASFRARLSAGSLAVTERHPLEADVEAFERAVLRAAGRG
;
A
#
# COMPACT_ATOMS: atom_id res chain seq x y z
N MET A 1 12.63 -30.20 5.46
CA MET A 1 11.16 -30.05 5.46
C MET A 1 10.83 -28.56 5.43
N PRO A 2 9.79 -28.11 4.73
CA PRO A 2 9.38 -26.72 4.73
C PRO A 2 8.95 -26.24 6.13
N VAL A 3 9.13 -24.93 6.41
CA VAL A 3 8.71 -24.34 7.69
C VAL A 3 7.20 -24.10 7.66
N ARG A 4 6.47 -24.65 8.63
CA ARG A 4 5.03 -24.34 8.78
C ARG A 4 4.86 -22.92 9.29
N CYS A 5 4.17 -22.09 8.52
CA CYS A 5 3.98 -20.67 8.81
C CYS A 5 2.49 -20.30 8.84
N ALA A 6 2.03 -19.68 9.92
CA ALA A 6 0.71 -19.07 9.94
C ALA A 6 0.83 -17.57 9.69
N ILE A 7 0.17 -17.06 8.65
CA ILE A 7 0.17 -15.64 8.29
C ILE A 7 -1.18 -15.04 8.69
N LEU A 8 -1.17 -13.95 9.45
CA LEU A 8 -2.35 -13.31 10.03
C LEU A 8 -2.61 -11.92 9.41
N PRO A 9 -3.02 -11.82 8.13
CA PRO A 9 -3.40 -10.53 7.56
C PRO A 9 -4.75 -10.05 8.13
N PRO A 10 -4.98 -8.72 8.19
CA PRO A 10 -6.23 -8.19 8.73
C PRO A 10 -7.45 -8.60 7.91
N VAL A 11 -7.37 -8.50 6.58
CA VAL A 11 -8.43 -8.82 5.61
C VAL A 11 -7.80 -9.31 4.30
N PRO A 12 -8.53 -10.03 3.44
CA PRO A 12 -8.10 -10.31 2.07
C PRO A 12 -7.97 -9.00 1.29
N VAL A 13 -6.89 -8.84 0.52
CA VAL A 13 -6.71 -7.69 -0.38
C VAL A 13 -6.00 -8.15 -1.66
N PRO A 14 -6.43 -7.72 -2.85
CA PRO A 14 -5.97 -8.27 -4.13
C PRO A 14 -4.47 -8.22 -4.32
N TYR A 15 -3.82 -7.17 -3.85
CA TYR A 15 -2.38 -6.95 -4.03
C TYR A 15 -1.49 -7.87 -3.16
N ARG A 16 -2.04 -8.52 -2.12
CA ARG A 16 -1.27 -9.48 -1.28
C ARG A 16 -1.46 -10.95 -1.68
N GLU A 17 -2.50 -11.25 -2.42
CA GLU A 17 -2.82 -12.62 -2.84
C GLU A 17 -1.68 -13.26 -3.65
N PRO A 18 -1.03 -12.56 -4.61
CA PRO A 18 0.08 -13.11 -5.38
C PRO A 18 1.27 -13.54 -4.49
N LEU A 19 1.57 -12.79 -3.42
CA LEU A 19 2.63 -13.14 -2.48
C LEU A 19 2.35 -14.49 -1.82
N PHE A 20 1.13 -14.70 -1.31
CA PHE A 20 0.78 -15.92 -0.58
C PHE A 20 0.75 -17.14 -1.50
N ALA A 21 0.26 -16.99 -2.72
CA ALA A 21 0.29 -18.02 -3.74
C ALA A 21 1.72 -18.44 -4.08
N ARG A 22 2.61 -17.47 -4.36
CA ARG A 22 4.02 -17.75 -4.69
C ARG A 22 4.79 -18.36 -3.54
N LEU A 23 4.54 -17.94 -2.29
CA LEU A 23 5.12 -18.59 -1.11
C LEU A 23 4.73 -20.05 -0.99
N SER A 24 3.48 -20.40 -1.34
CA SER A 24 2.99 -21.78 -1.37
C SER A 24 3.66 -22.61 -2.47
N GLU A 25 3.78 -22.05 -3.68
CA GLU A 25 4.39 -22.70 -4.84
C GLU A 25 5.88 -23.02 -4.65
N ARG A 26 6.63 -22.10 -4.02
CA ARG A 26 8.08 -22.29 -3.80
C ARG A 26 8.42 -23.39 -2.81
N GLY A 27 7.51 -23.78 -1.95
CA GLY A 27 7.63 -24.94 -1.06
C GLY A 27 8.72 -24.84 0.03
N ARG A 28 9.39 -23.69 0.22
CA ARG A 28 10.37 -23.49 1.31
C ARG A 28 9.68 -23.26 2.66
N ILE A 29 8.52 -22.65 2.62
CA ILE A 29 7.59 -22.52 3.74
C ILE A 29 6.25 -23.11 3.34
N THR A 30 5.48 -23.62 4.32
CA THR A 30 4.09 -24.06 4.13
C THR A 30 3.19 -22.98 4.75
N PRO A 31 2.71 -22.01 3.96
CA PRO A 31 1.89 -20.92 4.48
C PRO A 31 0.48 -21.41 4.75
N ARG A 32 -0.09 -21.02 5.89
CA ARG A 32 -1.51 -21.07 6.17
C ARG A 32 -1.98 -19.65 6.48
N VAL A 33 -2.79 -19.09 5.60
CA VAL A 33 -3.27 -17.71 5.73
C VAL A 33 -4.53 -17.68 6.56
N ILE A 34 -4.53 -16.94 7.66
CA ILE A 34 -5.65 -16.84 8.60
C ILE A 34 -6.08 -15.37 8.64
N TYR A 35 -7.05 -15.01 7.84
CA TYR A 35 -7.59 -13.66 7.80
C TYR A 35 -8.33 -13.35 9.09
N LEU A 36 -8.05 -12.17 9.66
CA LEU A 36 -8.64 -11.76 10.94
C LEU A 36 -10.09 -11.27 10.79
N ALA A 37 -10.50 -10.91 9.57
CA ALA A 37 -11.87 -10.50 9.21
C ALA A 37 -12.12 -10.69 7.72
N GLU A 38 -13.40 -10.73 7.33
CA GLU A 38 -13.86 -10.80 5.93
C GLU A 38 -13.67 -9.48 5.19
N GLY A 39 -13.74 -8.34 5.89
CA GLY A 39 -13.64 -7.01 5.31
C GLY A 39 -13.41 -5.94 6.37
N GLN A 40 -13.40 -4.68 5.95
CA GLN A 40 -13.24 -3.52 6.85
C GLN A 40 -14.47 -2.61 6.79
N PRO A 41 -14.94 -2.08 7.94
CA PRO A 41 -16.03 -1.11 7.96
C PRO A 41 -15.71 0.12 7.10
N GLY A 42 -16.68 0.50 6.24
CA GLY A 42 -16.54 1.61 5.30
C GLY A 42 -15.95 1.22 3.94
N TRP A 43 -15.79 -0.09 3.68
CA TRP A 43 -15.42 -0.66 2.39
C TRP A 43 -16.54 -1.52 1.80
N ASP A 44 -17.76 -1.42 2.36
CA ASP A 44 -18.92 -2.28 2.08
C ASP A 44 -19.39 -2.23 0.62
N GLN A 45 -18.97 -1.21 -0.13
CA GLN A 45 -19.30 -1.04 -1.56
C GLN A 45 -18.36 -1.81 -2.52
N ARG A 46 -17.46 -2.64 -2.00
CA ARG A 46 -16.42 -3.35 -2.77
C ARG A 46 -16.31 -4.82 -2.34
N PRO A 47 -17.37 -5.63 -2.50
CA PRO A 47 -17.35 -7.03 -2.05
C PRO A 47 -16.30 -7.87 -2.79
N ASP A 48 -16.08 -7.59 -4.07
CA ASP A 48 -15.07 -8.20 -4.93
C ASP A 48 -13.62 -7.89 -4.51
N TRP A 49 -13.39 -6.78 -3.82
CA TRP A 49 -12.08 -6.40 -3.31
C TRP A 49 -11.57 -7.34 -2.21
N PHE A 50 -12.47 -7.94 -1.45
CA PHE A 50 -12.14 -8.82 -0.31
C PHE A 50 -12.30 -10.31 -0.63
N ALA A 51 -12.44 -10.68 -1.89
CA ALA A 51 -12.50 -12.09 -2.29
C ALA A 51 -11.09 -12.70 -2.28
N ALA A 52 -10.87 -13.70 -1.43
CA ALA A 52 -9.64 -14.51 -1.47
C ALA A 52 -9.59 -15.31 -2.80
N ARG A 53 -8.45 -15.26 -3.50
CA ARG A 53 -8.32 -15.78 -4.86
C ARG A 53 -7.76 -17.22 -4.93
N GLY A 54 -7.32 -17.80 -3.82
CA GLY A 54 -6.84 -19.18 -3.77
C GLY A 54 -5.35 -19.36 -4.14
N GLY A 55 -4.94 -20.61 -4.35
CA GLY A 55 -3.52 -20.98 -4.57
C GLY A 55 -2.75 -21.24 -3.28
N TYR A 56 -3.40 -21.14 -2.11
CA TYR A 56 -2.83 -21.43 -0.79
C TYR A 56 -3.92 -21.86 0.19
N GLU A 57 -3.53 -22.51 1.30
CA GLU A 57 -4.46 -22.88 2.36
C GLU A 57 -4.83 -21.65 3.21
N GLY A 58 -6.14 -21.33 3.30
CA GLY A 58 -6.60 -20.14 4.02
C GLY A 58 -7.94 -20.33 4.75
N GLU A 59 -8.14 -19.54 5.80
CA GLU A 59 -9.42 -19.45 6.53
C GLU A 59 -9.68 -18.00 6.97
N VAL A 60 -10.95 -17.65 7.13
CA VAL A 60 -11.36 -16.32 7.65
C VAL A 60 -11.97 -16.50 9.04
N LEU A 61 -11.50 -15.72 10.00
CA LEU A 61 -11.99 -15.75 11.37
C LEU A 61 -13.15 -14.77 11.58
N ARG A 62 -14.06 -15.12 12.49
CA ARG A 62 -15.09 -14.20 12.93
C ARG A 62 -14.49 -13.11 13.80
N SER A 63 -14.80 -11.85 13.50
CA SER A 63 -14.36 -10.70 14.25
C SER A 63 -15.47 -9.73 14.55
N TRP A 64 -15.37 -9.05 15.69
CA TRP A 64 -16.14 -7.87 15.99
C TRP A 64 -15.26 -6.64 15.68
N GLN A 65 -15.81 -5.68 14.93
CA GLN A 65 -15.08 -4.49 14.53
C GLN A 65 -15.85 -3.25 15.00
N ARG A 66 -15.13 -2.31 15.64
CA ARG A 66 -15.67 -1.01 15.99
C ARG A 66 -15.01 0.07 15.15
N ARG A 67 -15.83 0.76 14.34
CA ARG A 67 -15.38 1.90 13.53
C ARG A 67 -14.85 3.01 14.44
N ARG A 68 -13.73 3.61 14.05
CA ARG A 68 -13.11 4.75 14.72
C ARG A 68 -12.86 5.82 13.65
N PRO A 69 -13.55 6.97 13.68
CA PRO A 69 -13.31 8.04 12.71
C PRO A 69 -11.83 8.44 12.67
N GLY A 70 -11.24 8.52 11.47
CA GLY A 70 -9.83 8.89 11.27
C GLY A 70 -8.80 7.92 11.87
N ARG A 71 -9.19 6.68 12.24
CA ARG A 71 -8.29 5.67 12.83
C ARG A 71 -8.61 4.27 12.32
N THR A 72 -7.61 3.39 12.36
CA THR A 72 -7.80 1.96 12.11
C THR A 72 -8.88 1.40 13.05
N PRO A 73 -9.86 0.62 12.54
CA PRO A 73 -10.89 0.01 13.36
C PRO A 73 -10.30 -0.85 14.49
N LEU A 74 -10.91 -0.81 15.66
CA LEU A 74 -10.59 -1.78 16.71
C LEU A 74 -11.19 -3.12 16.31
N MET A 75 -10.34 -4.14 16.18
CA MET A 75 -10.74 -5.49 15.78
C MET A 75 -10.52 -6.47 16.93
N VAL A 76 -11.57 -7.17 17.33
CA VAL A 76 -11.51 -8.26 18.32
C VAL A 76 -11.84 -9.57 17.60
N VAL A 77 -10.83 -10.41 17.43
CA VAL A 77 -10.92 -11.67 16.67
C VAL A 77 -11.29 -12.82 17.60
N ARG A 78 -12.24 -13.66 17.19
CA ARG A 78 -12.62 -14.87 17.90
C ARG A 78 -11.95 -16.11 17.27
N GLY A 79 -11.59 -17.08 18.07
CA GLY A 79 -11.08 -18.37 17.58
C GLY A 79 -9.59 -18.40 17.18
N LEU A 80 -8.83 -17.29 17.25
CA LEU A 80 -7.42 -17.23 16.83
C LEU A 80 -6.58 -18.34 17.46
N GLY A 81 -6.67 -18.57 18.77
CA GLY A 81 -5.91 -19.63 19.44
C GLY A 81 -6.28 -21.05 18.98
N ARG A 82 -7.53 -21.27 18.54
CA ARG A 82 -7.95 -22.55 17.95
C ARG A 82 -7.40 -22.73 16.55
N ALA A 83 -7.44 -21.67 15.73
CA ALA A 83 -6.86 -21.68 14.39
C ALA A 83 -5.35 -21.93 14.43
N LEU A 84 -4.62 -21.24 15.30
CA LEU A 84 -3.18 -21.48 15.50
C LEU A 84 -2.86 -22.91 15.99
N ARG A 85 -3.71 -23.51 16.85
CA ARG A 85 -3.53 -24.91 17.26
C ARG A 85 -3.71 -25.87 16.09
N ARG A 86 -4.71 -25.66 15.23
CA ARG A 86 -4.92 -26.49 14.02
C ARG A 86 -3.76 -26.36 13.05
N ALA A 87 -3.32 -25.13 12.78
CA ALA A 87 -2.20 -24.86 11.89
C ALA A 87 -0.86 -25.37 12.41
N ASN A 88 -0.70 -25.49 13.74
CA ASN A 88 0.53 -25.88 14.42
C ASN A 88 1.80 -25.28 13.80
N PRO A 89 1.87 -23.95 13.62
CA PRO A 89 2.99 -23.30 12.94
C PRO A 89 4.26 -23.32 13.79
N GLU A 90 5.41 -23.31 13.12
CA GLU A 90 6.72 -23.04 13.73
C GLU A 90 6.94 -21.53 13.87
N VAL A 91 6.44 -20.78 12.88
CA VAL A 91 6.49 -19.32 12.85
C VAL A 91 5.09 -18.73 12.61
N VAL A 92 4.72 -17.72 13.37
CA VAL A 92 3.53 -16.92 13.14
C VAL A 92 3.97 -15.56 12.58
N VAL A 93 3.41 -15.14 11.45
CA VAL A 93 3.58 -13.78 10.91
C VAL A 93 2.30 -13.01 11.18
N SER A 94 2.36 -11.97 12.01
CA SER A 94 1.18 -11.19 12.40
C SER A 94 1.27 -9.76 11.90
N SER A 95 0.13 -9.20 11.50
CA SER A 95 0.08 -7.82 11.01
C SER A 95 0.00 -6.82 12.15
N GLU A 96 0.87 -5.82 12.11
CA GLU A 96 0.90 -4.66 12.99
C GLU A 96 1.00 -5.03 14.48
N TYR A 97 0.65 -4.10 15.36
CA TYR A 97 0.85 -4.19 16.81
C TYR A 97 -0.47 -4.30 17.59
N GLY A 98 -1.52 -4.75 16.90
CA GLY A 98 -2.87 -4.85 17.47
C GLY A 98 -3.07 -6.01 18.46
N PRO A 99 -4.30 -6.14 19.00
CA PRO A 99 -4.63 -7.20 19.98
C PRO A 99 -4.38 -8.62 19.46
N ALA A 100 -4.54 -8.86 18.15
CA ALA A 100 -4.26 -10.17 17.55
C ALA A 100 -2.77 -10.53 17.67
N THR A 101 -1.87 -9.57 17.44
CA THR A 101 -0.41 -9.76 17.56
C THR A 101 0.03 -10.05 18.99
N TRP A 102 -0.55 -9.37 19.98
CA TRP A 102 -0.29 -9.69 21.39
C TRP A 102 -0.74 -11.10 21.78
N ARG A 103 -1.90 -11.53 21.28
CA ARG A 103 -2.39 -12.89 21.51
C ARG A 103 -1.53 -13.92 20.78
N ALA A 104 -1.06 -13.60 19.57
CA ALA A 104 -0.11 -14.44 18.84
C ALA A 104 1.22 -14.55 19.58
N LEU A 105 1.76 -13.43 20.10
CA LEU A 105 2.98 -13.45 20.94
C LEU A 105 2.83 -14.34 22.17
N ALA A 106 1.76 -14.18 22.92
CA ALA A 106 1.49 -15.03 24.08
C ALA A 106 1.41 -16.51 23.71
N TRP A 107 0.70 -16.83 22.62
CA TRP A 107 0.59 -18.18 22.09
C TRP A 107 1.96 -18.75 21.68
N CYS A 108 2.76 -17.97 20.94
CA CYS A 108 4.10 -18.35 20.52
C CYS A 108 5.02 -18.63 21.72
N ARG A 109 5.01 -17.77 22.74
CA ARG A 109 5.82 -17.96 23.95
C ARG A 109 5.43 -19.23 24.71
N LEU A 110 4.11 -19.45 24.89
CA LEU A 110 3.61 -20.66 25.57
C LEU A 110 3.95 -21.97 24.82
N ARG A 111 4.09 -21.90 23.50
CA ARG A 111 4.34 -23.06 22.64
C ARG A 111 5.78 -23.14 22.13
N ARG A 112 6.68 -22.26 22.58
CA ARG A 112 8.07 -22.15 22.12
C ARG A 112 8.15 -22.00 20.59
N ARG A 113 7.24 -21.19 20.04
CA ARG A 113 7.17 -20.82 18.61
C ARG A 113 7.68 -19.39 18.41
N ARG A 114 7.91 -19.01 17.16
CA ARG A 114 8.46 -17.72 16.78
C ARG A 114 7.39 -16.79 16.25
N LEU A 115 7.60 -15.49 16.45
CA LEU A 115 6.71 -14.43 15.96
C LEU A 115 7.49 -13.46 15.09
N VAL A 116 7.04 -13.29 13.85
CA VAL A 116 7.45 -12.21 12.94
C VAL A 116 6.30 -11.21 12.87
N VAL A 117 6.61 -9.92 12.78
CA VAL A 117 5.60 -8.87 12.57
C VAL A 117 5.77 -8.27 11.19
N MET A 118 4.71 -8.28 10.38
CA MET A 118 4.65 -7.50 9.15
C MET A 118 3.97 -6.16 9.42
N SER A 119 4.56 -5.05 8.93
CA SER A 119 4.11 -3.69 9.27
C SER A 119 4.26 -2.73 8.11
N GLU A 120 3.18 -1.96 7.85
CA GLU A 120 3.15 -0.83 6.91
C GLU A 120 3.49 0.51 7.59
N LEU A 121 3.73 0.52 8.90
CA LEU A 121 3.98 1.75 9.64
C LEU A 121 5.34 2.35 9.29
N THR A 122 5.33 3.64 9.02
CA THR A 122 6.50 4.47 8.72
C THR A 122 6.74 5.49 9.85
N LEU A 123 7.76 6.32 9.71
CA LEU A 123 7.99 7.44 10.64
C LEU A 123 6.82 8.43 10.66
N TRP A 124 6.13 8.59 9.54
CA TRP A 124 4.97 9.48 9.39
C TRP A 124 3.70 8.96 10.08
N SER A 125 3.66 7.68 10.45
CA SER A 125 2.56 7.13 11.21
C SER A 125 2.62 7.45 12.71
N ASP A 126 3.82 7.71 13.26
CA ASP A 126 4.00 7.90 14.69
C ASP A 126 3.23 9.10 15.28
N PRO A 127 3.08 10.27 14.60
CA PRO A 127 2.23 11.36 15.09
C PRO A 127 0.74 10.98 15.20
N MET A 128 0.28 10.03 14.37
CA MET A 128 -1.12 9.57 14.37
C MET A 128 -1.41 8.58 15.50
N LEU A 129 -0.38 8.00 16.12
CA LEU A 129 -0.51 7.03 17.20
C LEU A 129 -0.77 7.74 18.54
N THR A 130 -1.66 7.17 19.34
CA THR A 130 -1.84 7.60 20.73
C THR A 130 -0.58 7.31 21.57
N PRO A 131 -0.36 7.99 22.70
CA PRO A 131 0.74 7.67 23.61
C PRO A 131 0.75 6.20 24.05
N LEU A 132 -0.43 5.63 24.30
CA LEU A 132 -0.57 4.21 24.65
C LEU A 132 -0.11 3.30 23.49
N GLN A 133 -0.53 3.58 22.24
CA GLN A 133 -0.09 2.81 21.08
C GLN A 133 1.43 2.88 20.92
N ARG A 134 2.03 4.06 21.03
CA ARG A 134 3.50 4.22 20.97
C ARG A 134 4.20 3.40 22.07
N ARG A 135 3.66 3.38 23.28
CA ARG A 135 4.18 2.55 24.38
C ARG A 135 4.06 1.06 24.06
N VAL A 136 2.92 0.64 23.52
CA VAL A 136 2.66 -0.75 23.09
C VAL A 136 3.68 -1.18 22.03
N HIS A 137 3.94 -0.35 21.01
CA HIS A 137 4.92 -0.64 19.97
C HIS A 137 6.34 -0.79 20.54
N ARG A 138 6.77 0.12 21.42
CA ARG A 138 8.09 0.01 22.10
C ARG A 138 8.23 -1.25 22.95
N LEU A 139 7.14 -1.68 23.60
CA LEU A 139 7.16 -2.89 24.42
C LEU A 139 7.16 -4.17 23.58
N LEU A 140 6.49 -4.17 22.44
CA LEU A 140 6.35 -5.35 21.61
C LEU A 140 7.56 -5.55 20.67
N ALA A 141 8.08 -4.48 20.09
CA ALA A 141 9.12 -4.56 19.08
C ALA A 141 10.35 -5.41 19.49
N PRO A 142 10.95 -5.26 20.70
CA PRO A 142 12.09 -6.07 21.11
C PRO A 142 11.75 -7.52 21.49
N ARG A 143 10.47 -7.89 21.45
CA ARG A 143 9.98 -9.21 21.88
C ARG A 143 9.61 -10.13 20.72
N VAL A 144 9.73 -9.68 19.49
CA VAL A 144 9.45 -10.46 18.29
C VAL A 144 10.75 -10.97 17.67
N ASP A 145 10.66 -12.05 16.90
CA ASP A 145 11.82 -12.77 16.37
C ASP A 145 12.23 -12.25 14.96
N GLY A 146 11.47 -11.32 14.37
CA GLY A 146 11.78 -10.70 13.09
C GLY A 146 10.67 -9.77 12.59
N PHE A 147 10.98 -9.02 11.53
CA PHE A 147 10.06 -8.09 10.90
C PHE A 147 10.07 -8.24 9.37
N VAL A 148 8.91 -8.06 8.76
CA VAL A 148 8.74 -7.73 7.35
C VAL A 148 8.12 -6.35 7.27
N VAL A 149 8.83 -5.39 6.70
CA VAL A 149 8.32 -4.03 6.44
C VAL A 149 8.14 -3.82 4.96
N PHE A 150 7.27 -2.89 4.59
CA PHE A 150 6.94 -2.70 3.19
C PHE A 150 7.70 -1.53 2.54
N SER A 151 8.58 -0.86 3.29
CA SER A 151 9.38 0.25 2.79
C SER A 151 10.64 0.49 3.61
N SER A 152 11.61 1.21 3.03
CA SER A 152 12.79 1.72 3.72
C SER A 152 12.43 2.65 4.90
N GLN A 153 11.33 3.39 4.80
CA GLN A 153 10.81 4.22 5.88
C GLN A 153 10.36 3.37 7.08
N GLY A 154 9.83 2.15 6.84
CA GLY A 154 9.51 1.18 7.89
C GLY A 154 10.76 0.71 8.64
N VAL A 155 11.87 0.47 7.92
CA VAL A 155 13.19 0.16 8.52
C VAL A 155 13.65 1.32 9.42
N ALA A 156 13.57 2.56 8.93
CA ALA A 156 13.96 3.75 9.69
C ALA A 156 13.13 3.89 10.98
N ARG A 157 11.82 3.58 10.91
CA ARG A 157 10.96 3.56 12.10
C ARG A 157 11.37 2.48 13.10
N LEU A 158 11.63 1.26 12.66
CA LEU A 158 12.05 0.16 13.54
C LEU A 158 13.38 0.44 14.23
N ARG A 159 14.33 1.06 13.52
CA ARG A 159 15.59 1.53 14.11
C ARG A 159 15.35 2.49 15.27
N ARG A 160 14.41 3.43 15.15
CA ARG A 160 14.02 4.34 16.27
C ARG A 160 13.39 3.60 17.44
N LEU A 161 12.80 2.43 17.22
CA LEU A 161 12.29 1.56 18.28
C LEU A 161 13.36 0.67 18.92
N GLY A 162 14.62 0.77 18.46
CA GLY A 162 15.74 -0.04 18.96
C GLY A 162 15.78 -1.46 18.41
N VAL A 163 15.11 -1.74 17.27
CA VAL A 163 15.17 -3.04 16.60
C VAL A 163 16.48 -3.16 15.83
N ASP A 164 17.13 -4.32 15.97
CA ASP A 164 18.31 -4.68 15.18
C ASP A 164 17.93 -4.77 13.69
N PRO A 165 18.58 -4.00 12.80
CA PRO A 165 18.34 -4.09 11.35
C PRO A 165 18.49 -5.51 10.78
N ALA A 166 19.32 -6.37 11.36
CA ALA A 166 19.47 -7.76 10.95
C ALA A 166 18.19 -8.60 11.09
N LEU A 167 17.23 -8.14 11.90
CA LEU A 167 15.92 -8.79 12.07
C LEU A 167 14.85 -8.28 11.09
N VAL A 168 15.20 -7.31 10.21
CA VAL A 168 14.23 -6.63 9.35
C VAL A 168 14.47 -6.98 7.89
N GLU A 169 13.43 -7.49 7.24
CA GLU A 169 13.39 -7.67 5.78
C GLU A 169 12.43 -6.65 5.16
N VAL A 170 12.79 -6.16 3.97
CA VAL A 170 11.94 -5.24 3.20
C VAL A 170 11.29 -6.01 2.06
N SER A 171 9.95 -6.03 2.05
CA SER A 171 9.12 -6.55 0.98
C SER A 171 8.29 -5.38 0.46
N VAL A 172 8.67 -4.84 -0.70
CA VAL A 172 8.12 -3.57 -1.22
C VAL A 172 6.67 -3.77 -1.69
N GLN A 173 5.76 -3.95 -0.75
CA GLN A 173 4.30 -4.11 -0.94
C GLN A 173 3.95 -4.92 -2.20
N SER A 174 4.07 -6.22 -2.10
CA SER A 174 3.84 -7.16 -3.21
C SER A 174 2.55 -6.88 -3.98
N ALA A 175 2.67 -6.79 -5.30
CA ALA A 175 1.55 -6.66 -6.23
C ALA A 175 1.87 -7.43 -7.51
N ASP A 176 0.85 -8.01 -8.13
CA ASP A 176 0.98 -8.49 -9.51
C ASP A 176 0.98 -7.29 -10.45
N LEU A 177 2.15 -6.95 -10.97
CA LEU A 177 2.34 -5.80 -11.85
C LEU A 177 2.27 -6.16 -13.34
N GLU A 178 2.17 -7.43 -13.68
CA GLU A 178 2.16 -7.86 -15.09
C GLU A 178 0.97 -7.30 -15.89
N PRO A 179 -0.26 -7.26 -15.36
CA PRO A 179 -1.38 -6.63 -16.06
C PRO A 179 -1.15 -5.14 -16.36
N PHE A 180 -0.47 -4.41 -15.45
CA PHE A 180 -0.14 -2.99 -15.61
C PHE A 180 0.95 -2.79 -16.68
N ARG A 181 2.00 -3.62 -16.67
CA ARG A 181 3.05 -3.61 -17.69
C ARG A 181 2.50 -3.94 -19.08
N ALA A 182 1.62 -4.93 -19.17
CA ALA A 182 0.97 -5.30 -20.42
C ALA A 182 0.10 -4.17 -20.97
N ALA A 183 -0.64 -3.48 -20.11
CA ALA A 183 -1.45 -2.31 -20.47
C ALA A 183 -0.57 -1.15 -20.97
N ALA A 184 0.60 -0.92 -20.35
CA ALA A 184 1.55 0.11 -20.81
C ALA A 184 2.06 -0.14 -22.24
N ARG A 185 2.32 -1.39 -22.60
CA ARG A 185 2.76 -1.77 -23.97
C ARG A 185 1.72 -1.48 -25.05
N VAL A 186 0.44 -1.45 -24.69
CA VAL A 186 -0.69 -1.15 -25.59
C VAL A 186 -1.03 0.35 -25.58
N ARG A 187 -0.32 1.15 -24.78
CA ARG A 187 -0.56 2.60 -24.62
C ARG A 187 -0.42 3.32 -25.96
N ILE A 188 -1.49 4.01 -26.36
CA ILE A 188 -1.50 4.84 -27.56
C ILE A 188 -1.03 6.23 -27.17
N SER A 189 0.10 6.69 -27.71
CA SER A 189 0.47 8.10 -27.67
C SER A 189 -0.57 8.86 -28.48
N ALA A 190 -1.37 9.68 -27.82
CA ALA A 190 -2.39 10.46 -28.51
C ALA A 190 -2.02 11.94 -28.47
N ASP A 191 -2.33 12.61 -29.54
CA ASP A 191 -2.35 14.08 -29.61
C ASP A 191 -3.60 14.57 -28.86
N ARG A 192 -3.54 14.52 -27.55
CA ARG A 192 -4.65 14.80 -26.63
C ARG A 192 -4.15 15.52 -25.37
N PRO A 193 -5.04 16.19 -24.65
CA PRO A 193 -4.70 16.82 -23.36
C PRO A 193 -4.06 15.85 -22.39
N VAL A 194 -3.09 16.34 -21.60
CA VAL A 194 -2.42 15.55 -20.56
C VAL A 194 -3.43 15.16 -19.47
N ARG A 195 -3.48 13.88 -19.14
CA ARG A 195 -4.36 13.36 -18.08
C ARG A 195 -3.59 13.09 -16.81
N VAL A 196 -3.88 13.91 -15.79
CA VAL A 196 -3.40 13.67 -14.43
C VAL A 196 -4.42 12.78 -13.72
N LEU A 197 -3.98 11.65 -13.19
CA LEU A 197 -4.83 10.65 -12.55
C LEU A 197 -4.57 10.61 -11.05
N SER A 198 -5.62 10.50 -10.25
CA SER A 198 -5.54 10.11 -8.85
C SER A 198 -6.46 8.93 -8.59
N VAL A 199 -5.92 7.83 -8.04
CA VAL A 199 -6.67 6.59 -7.79
C VAL A 199 -6.80 6.34 -6.29
N GLY A 200 -8.01 6.15 -5.82
CA GLY A 200 -8.25 5.81 -4.43
C GLY A 200 -9.62 6.23 -3.90
N ARG A 201 -9.84 6.01 -2.62
CA ARG A 201 -11.07 6.44 -1.95
C ARG A 201 -11.15 7.97 -1.87
N LEU A 202 -12.32 8.55 -2.07
CA LEU A 202 -12.54 9.98 -1.91
C LEU A 202 -12.78 10.31 -0.42
N VAL A 203 -11.69 10.27 0.37
CA VAL A 203 -11.68 10.47 1.84
C VAL A 203 -10.65 11.54 2.22
N PRO A 204 -10.74 12.15 3.43
CA PRO A 204 -9.86 13.25 3.84
C PRO A 204 -8.37 12.93 3.72
N ASP A 205 -7.94 11.72 4.09
CA ASP A 205 -6.53 11.33 4.08
C ASP A 205 -5.89 11.38 2.68
N LYS A 206 -6.72 11.32 1.61
CA LYS A 206 -6.24 11.41 0.22
C LYS A 206 -5.97 12.83 -0.25
N ASN A 207 -6.38 13.83 0.53
CA ASN A 207 -6.07 15.26 0.32
C ASN A 207 -6.47 15.80 -1.07
N LEU A 208 -7.56 15.26 -1.61
CA LEU A 208 -7.99 15.54 -2.99
C LEU A 208 -8.48 16.97 -3.17
N ALA A 209 -8.94 17.64 -2.11
CA ALA A 209 -9.30 19.06 -2.19
C ALA A 209 -8.08 19.92 -2.52
N LEU A 210 -6.94 19.69 -1.85
CA LEU A 210 -5.68 20.38 -2.18
C LEU A 210 -5.23 20.08 -3.61
N LEU A 211 -5.38 18.83 -4.08
CA LEU A 211 -5.05 18.47 -5.46
C LEU A 211 -5.90 19.24 -6.48
N VAL A 212 -7.22 19.32 -6.25
CA VAL A 212 -8.15 20.08 -7.11
C VAL A 212 -7.79 21.59 -7.11
N GLU A 213 -7.50 22.16 -5.93
CA GLU A 213 -7.08 23.56 -5.81
C GLU A 213 -5.74 23.83 -6.50
N ALA A 214 -4.75 22.94 -6.34
CA ALA A 214 -3.46 23.05 -6.99
C ALA A 214 -3.59 22.92 -8.52
N PHE A 215 -4.43 22.01 -8.99
CA PHE A 215 -4.71 21.83 -10.41
C PHE A 215 -5.40 23.06 -11.01
N ALA A 216 -6.39 23.61 -10.32
CA ALA A 216 -7.05 24.87 -10.73
C ALA A 216 -6.06 26.04 -10.78
N ALA A 217 -5.16 26.16 -9.78
CA ALA A 217 -4.14 27.19 -9.73
C ALA A 217 -3.10 27.11 -10.86
N CYS A 218 -2.99 25.96 -11.56
CA CYS A 218 -2.16 25.83 -12.75
C CYS A 218 -2.70 26.66 -13.92
N GLY A 219 -4.01 26.88 -13.99
CA GLY A 219 -4.66 27.62 -15.06
C GLY A 219 -4.70 26.86 -16.39
N PHE A 220 -4.70 25.53 -16.36
CA PHE A 220 -4.78 24.70 -17.57
C PHE A 220 -6.14 24.83 -18.25
N GLY A 221 -6.13 25.02 -19.56
CA GLY A 221 -7.32 24.87 -20.39
C GLY A 221 -7.71 23.38 -20.58
N PRO A 222 -8.97 23.12 -21.00
CA PRO A 222 -9.44 21.75 -21.23
C PRO A 222 -8.68 21.02 -22.32
N ASP A 223 -8.07 21.75 -23.26
CA ASP A 223 -7.23 21.22 -24.35
C ASP A 223 -5.75 21.02 -23.91
N GLU A 224 -5.34 21.56 -22.76
CA GLU A 224 -3.98 21.40 -22.23
C GLU A 224 -3.90 20.20 -21.27
N ALA A 225 -4.79 20.16 -20.27
CA ALA A 225 -4.79 19.08 -19.30
C ALA A 225 -6.16 18.86 -18.64
N SER A 226 -6.36 17.64 -18.08
CA SER A 226 -7.49 17.30 -17.21
C SER A 226 -7.02 16.53 -15.99
N LEU A 227 -7.72 16.71 -14.86
CA LEU A 227 -7.55 15.90 -13.66
C LEU A 227 -8.65 14.84 -13.61
N GLU A 228 -8.27 13.58 -13.46
CA GLU A 228 -9.22 12.48 -13.29
C GLU A 228 -9.11 11.88 -11.89
N LEU A 229 -10.24 11.83 -11.17
CA LEU A 229 -10.37 11.20 -9.86
C LEU A 229 -11.08 9.85 -10.04
N CYS A 230 -10.33 8.75 -9.85
CA CYS A 230 -10.84 7.39 -9.95
C CYS A 230 -11.05 6.82 -8.54
N GLY A 231 -12.30 6.56 -8.20
CA GLY A 231 -12.73 6.03 -6.92
C GLY A 231 -14.02 6.65 -6.43
N THR A 232 -14.47 6.21 -5.27
CA THR A 232 -15.69 6.70 -4.60
C THR A 232 -15.42 7.04 -3.14
N GLY A 233 -16.26 7.84 -2.53
CA GLY A 233 -16.14 8.16 -1.10
C GLY A 233 -17.03 9.33 -0.67
N PRO A 234 -17.08 9.58 0.65
CA PRO A 234 -17.99 10.59 1.21
C PRO A 234 -17.70 12.02 0.74
N LEU A 235 -16.49 12.32 0.25
CA LEU A 235 -16.12 13.66 -0.20
C LEU A 235 -16.49 13.95 -1.66
N GLU A 236 -17.07 13.02 -2.41
CA GLU A 236 -17.35 13.20 -3.83
C GLU A 236 -18.18 14.45 -4.13
N GLY A 237 -19.26 14.68 -3.38
CA GLY A 237 -20.12 15.86 -3.56
C GLY A 237 -19.37 17.18 -3.32
N GLU A 238 -18.56 17.23 -2.26
CA GLU A 238 -17.75 18.41 -1.92
C GLU A 238 -16.69 18.68 -2.98
N LEU A 239 -16.03 17.64 -3.48
CA LEU A 239 -14.99 17.76 -4.51
C LEU A 239 -15.58 18.21 -5.86
N ARG A 240 -16.77 17.71 -6.25
CA ARG A 240 -17.48 18.19 -7.45
C ARG A 240 -17.86 19.65 -7.33
N ALA A 241 -18.39 20.07 -6.18
CA ALA A 241 -18.73 21.47 -5.92
C ALA A 241 -17.49 22.37 -5.94
N LEU A 242 -16.35 21.90 -5.36
CA LEU A 242 -15.09 22.63 -5.38
C LEU A 242 -14.57 22.80 -6.82
N ALA A 243 -14.51 21.73 -7.60
CA ALA A 243 -14.08 21.77 -9.00
C ALA A 243 -14.94 22.73 -9.83
N GLY A 244 -16.27 22.71 -9.66
CA GLY A 244 -17.19 23.62 -10.33
C GLY A 244 -16.98 25.08 -9.96
N ARG A 245 -16.77 25.39 -8.67
CA ARG A 245 -16.48 26.76 -8.23
C ARG A 245 -15.17 27.30 -8.79
N LEU A 246 -14.17 26.44 -8.96
CA LEU A 246 -12.86 26.82 -9.47
C LEU A 246 -12.76 26.77 -11.00
N GLY A 247 -13.80 26.29 -11.69
CA GLY A 247 -13.77 26.09 -13.14
C GLY A 247 -12.70 25.09 -13.61
N ALA A 248 -12.26 24.19 -12.72
CA ALA A 248 -11.19 23.25 -13.02
C ALA A 248 -11.71 22.07 -13.85
N PRO A 249 -11.00 21.62 -14.93
CA PRO A 249 -11.40 20.48 -15.74
C PRO A 249 -11.13 19.15 -15.01
N VAL A 250 -11.97 18.84 -14.00
CA VAL A 250 -11.90 17.64 -13.18
C VAL A 250 -12.97 16.63 -13.61
N ARG A 251 -12.56 15.40 -13.87
CA ARG A 251 -13.43 14.27 -14.19
C ARG A 251 -13.50 13.31 -13.00
N PHE A 252 -14.68 12.80 -12.71
CA PHE A 252 -14.93 11.81 -11.66
C PHE A 252 -15.33 10.50 -12.33
N ARG A 253 -14.41 9.56 -12.38
CA ARG A 253 -14.62 8.25 -13.04
C ARG A 253 -15.52 7.31 -12.23
N GLY A 254 -15.56 7.50 -10.91
CA GLY A 254 -16.18 6.50 -10.02
C GLY A 254 -15.25 5.33 -9.72
N TYR A 255 -15.81 4.24 -9.19
CA TYR A 255 -15.08 3.03 -8.83
C TYR A 255 -14.68 2.24 -10.08
N ALA A 256 -13.42 1.84 -10.16
CA ALA A 256 -12.90 0.88 -11.12
C ALA A 256 -12.55 -0.43 -10.40
N PRO A 257 -13.11 -1.58 -10.82
CA PRO A 257 -12.72 -2.89 -10.29
C PRO A 257 -11.22 -3.19 -10.54
N PRO A 258 -10.59 -4.06 -9.73
CA PRO A 258 -9.16 -4.37 -9.89
C PRO A 258 -8.76 -4.80 -11.31
N GLY A 259 -9.61 -5.54 -12.03
CA GLY A 259 -9.36 -5.96 -13.41
C GLY A 259 -9.39 -4.83 -14.44
N GLU A 260 -10.03 -3.71 -14.15
CA GLU A 260 -10.11 -2.54 -15.04
C GLU A 260 -9.01 -1.51 -14.74
N LEU A 261 -8.37 -1.57 -13.57
CA LEU A 261 -7.34 -0.60 -13.17
C LEU A 261 -6.18 -0.48 -14.18
N PRO A 262 -5.66 -1.57 -14.76
CA PRO A 262 -4.59 -1.46 -15.76
C PRO A 262 -4.94 -0.55 -16.93
N ALA A 263 -6.17 -0.61 -17.44
CA ALA A 263 -6.64 0.27 -18.51
C ALA A 263 -6.79 1.74 -18.05
N VAL A 264 -7.22 1.95 -16.79
CA VAL A 264 -7.32 3.29 -16.20
C VAL A 264 -5.95 3.97 -16.14
N TYR A 265 -4.93 3.26 -15.67
CA TYR A 265 -3.56 3.80 -15.64
C TYR A 265 -2.97 3.98 -17.04
N ALA A 266 -3.23 3.06 -17.96
CA ALA A 266 -2.74 3.16 -19.35
C ALA A 266 -3.29 4.39 -20.08
N ASP A 267 -4.48 4.87 -19.71
CA ASP A 267 -5.12 6.05 -20.29
C ASP A 267 -4.62 7.38 -19.67
N ALA A 268 -3.84 7.33 -18.60
CA ALA A 268 -3.27 8.50 -17.93
C ALA A 268 -1.84 8.83 -18.40
N ASP A 269 -1.36 10.02 -18.06
CA ASP A 269 0.00 10.51 -18.38
C ASP A 269 0.82 10.80 -17.12
N VAL A 270 0.18 11.09 -15.98
CA VAL A 270 0.81 11.39 -14.70
C VAL A 270 -0.06 10.81 -13.59
N LEU A 271 0.55 10.18 -12.58
CA LEU A 271 -0.15 9.89 -11.32
C LEU A 271 0.11 10.98 -10.28
N ALA A 272 -0.96 11.44 -9.60
CA ALA A 272 -0.88 12.30 -8.42
C ALA A 272 -1.36 11.57 -7.17
N LEU A 273 -0.44 11.33 -6.24
CA LEU A 273 -0.66 10.73 -4.91
C LEU A 273 -0.23 11.73 -3.85
N VAL A 274 -1.11 12.65 -3.47
CA VAL A 274 -0.83 13.78 -2.55
C VAL A 274 -1.43 13.58 -1.15
N SER A 275 -1.62 12.33 -0.74
CA SER A 275 -2.20 11.97 0.56
C SER A 275 -1.47 12.65 1.72
N THR A 276 -2.19 13.09 2.75
CA THR A 276 -1.59 13.63 3.98
C THR A 276 -0.75 12.59 4.71
N TYR A 277 -1.13 11.33 4.56
CA TYR A 277 -0.39 10.14 4.97
C TYR A 277 -0.85 8.95 4.13
N GLU A 278 0.10 8.15 3.69
CA GLU A 278 -0.16 6.91 2.96
C GLU A 278 0.71 5.78 3.53
N PRO A 279 0.14 4.70 4.08
CA PRO A 279 0.91 3.61 4.65
C PRO A 279 1.98 3.07 3.70
N PHE A 280 1.57 2.77 2.47
CA PHE A 280 2.51 2.47 1.39
C PHE A 280 2.20 3.28 0.12
N GLY A 281 1.00 3.12 -0.47
CA GLY A 281 0.62 3.70 -1.75
C GLY A 281 0.84 2.72 -2.91
N VAL A 282 0.12 1.60 -2.91
CA VAL A 282 0.17 0.58 -3.99
C VAL A 282 -0.08 1.21 -5.35
N THR A 283 -0.92 2.25 -5.42
CA THR A 283 -1.20 3.01 -6.64
C THR A 283 0.04 3.61 -7.28
N ALA A 284 1.06 3.99 -6.50
CA ALA A 284 2.35 4.45 -7.03
C ALA A 284 3.09 3.30 -7.75
N ARG A 285 3.02 2.07 -7.20
CA ARG A 285 3.64 0.89 -7.81
C ARG A 285 2.94 0.47 -9.10
N GLU A 286 1.60 0.49 -9.09
CA GLU A 286 0.77 0.23 -10.27
C GLU A 286 1.04 1.24 -11.39
N ALA A 287 1.07 2.53 -11.04
CA ALA A 287 1.38 3.60 -11.97
C ALA A 287 2.81 3.51 -12.54
N ALA A 288 3.81 3.25 -11.70
CA ALA A 288 5.18 3.07 -12.16
C ALA A 288 5.30 1.89 -13.13
N ALA A 289 4.57 0.80 -12.90
CA ALA A 289 4.54 -0.36 -13.80
C ALA A 289 3.91 -0.05 -15.17
N THR A 290 2.99 0.94 -15.25
CA THR A 290 2.48 1.44 -16.52
C THR A 290 3.36 2.51 -17.17
N GLY A 291 4.48 2.87 -16.53
CA GLY A 291 5.40 3.90 -17.01
C GLY A 291 4.90 5.33 -16.72
N LEU A 292 4.01 5.55 -15.75
CA LEU A 292 3.58 6.90 -15.39
C LEU A 292 4.63 7.58 -14.49
N PRO A 293 5.04 8.83 -14.78
CA PRO A 293 5.72 9.67 -13.81
C PRO A 293 4.78 10.02 -12.65
N LEU A 294 5.36 10.22 -11.48
CA LEU A 294 4.62 10.37 -10.23
C LEU A 294 4.77 11.77 -9.64
N ILE A 295 3.67 12.35 -9.18
CA ILE A 295 3.69 13.35 -8.11
C ILE A 295 3.30 12.60 -6.84
N CYS A 296 4.22 12.46 -5.90
CA CYS A 296 4.01 11.63 -4.73
C CYS A 296 4.30 12.39 -3.44
N THR A 297 3.43 12.25 -2.45
CA THR A 297 3.74 12.78 -1.12
C THR A 297 4.97 12.09 -0.52
N GLU A 298 5.86 12.87 0.10
CA GLU A 298 6.98 12.34 0.89
C GLU A 298 6.50 11.48 2.07
N ARG A 299 5.22 11.60 2.47
CA ARG A 299 4.59 10.88 3.58
C ARG A 299 3.97 9.55 3.15
N ALA A 300 4.21 9.10 1.92
CA ALA A 300 3.87 7.75 1.47
C ALA A 300 5.00 6.78 1.77
N GLY A 301 4.66 5.54 2.16
CA GLY A 301 5.66 4.48 2.31
C GLY A 301 6.41 4.18 1.01
N ALA A 302 5.78 4.40 -0.14
CA ALA A 302 6.39 4.25 -1.46
C ALA A 302 7.48 5.30 -1.77
N ALA A 303 7.53 6.42 -1.03
CA ALA A 303 8.52 7.48 -1.26
C ALA A 303 9.94 7.01 -0.88
N GLY A 304 10.86 7.13 -1.82
CA GLY A 304 12.24 6.68 -1.73
C GLY A 304 12.49 5.28 -2.28
N ASP A 305 11.48 4.41 -2.32
CA ASP A 305 11.62 3.04 -2.84
C ASP A 305 11.00 2.90 -4.26
N VAL A 306 9.76 3.35 -4.43
CA VAL A 306 9.00 3.27 -5.69
C VAL A 306 8.83 4.64 -6.34
N ALA A 307 8.58 5.68 -5.55
CA ALA A 307 8.59 7.06 -6.00
C ALA A 307 9.94 7.68 -5.62
N VAL A 308 10.87 7.73 -6.57
CA VAL A 308 12.25 8.19 -6.38
C VAL A 308 12.41 9.59 -6.97
N GLU A 309 12.77 10.56 -6.11
CA GLU A 309 12.91 11.97 -6.50
C GLU A 309 13.85 12.15 -7.70
N GLY A 310 13.38 12.85 -8.72
CA GLY A 310 14.15 13.17 -9.94
C GLY A 310 14.39 12.01 -10.90
N GLU A 311 14.14 10.76 -10.49
CA GLU A 311 14.24 9.58 -11.35
C GLU A 311 12.90 9.27 -12.03
N ASN A 312 11.83 9.09 -11.26
CA ASN A 312 10.49 8.81 -11.76
C ASN A 312 9.40 9.64 -11.07
N ALA A 313 9.75 10.42 -10.05
CA ALA A 313 8.82 11.16 -9.24
C ALA A 313 9.29 12.58 -8.94
N LEU A 314 8.31 13.43 -8.62
CA LEU A 314 8.47 14.66 -7.86
C LEU A 314 7.85 14.42 -6.48
N LEU A 315 8.69 14.45 -5.42
CA LEU A 315 8.22 14.31 -4.06
C LEU A 315 7.76 15.66 -3.52
N VAL A 316 6.59 15.70 -2.90
CA VAL A 316 5.96 16.93 -2.42
C VAL A 316 5.54 16.81 -0.95
N ASP A 317 5.63 17.91 -0.20
CA ASP A 317 4.92 18.02 1.07
C ASP A 317 3.41 18.14 0.79
N PRO A 318 2.57 17.26 1.32
CA PRO A 318 1.12 17.30 1.09
C PRO A 318 0.42 18.50 1.74
N SER A 319 1.11 19.32 2.50
CA SER A 319 0.61 20.59 3.03
C SER A 319 0.99 21.81 2.19
N ASP A 320 1.91 21.64 1.23
CA ASP A 320 2.38 22.71 0.34
C ASP A 320 1.65 22.65 -1.01
N ARG A 321 0.57 23.45 -1.15
CA ARG A 321 -0.17 23.55 -2.40
C ARG A 321 0.71 24.12 -3.54
N GLY A 322 1.65 25.02 -3.21
CA GLY A 322 2.56 25.60 -4.20
C GLY A 322 3.45 24.55 -4.84
N ALA A 323 4.08 23.69 -4.03
CA ALA A 323 4.90 22.58 -4.50
C ALA A 323 4.10 21.61 -5.39
N VAL A 324 2.86 21.28 -5.01
CA VAL A 324 1.97 20.44 -5.84
C VAL A 324 1.62 21.13 -7.17
N THR A 325 1.32 22.44 -7.14
CA THR A 325 1.05 23.23 -8.35
C THR A 325 2.24 23.24 -9.30
N ASP A 326 3.45 23.47 -8.79
CA ASP A 326 4.67 23.54 -9.61
C ASP A 326 5.03 22.16 -10.20
N ALA A 327 4.85 21.08 -9.43
CA ALA A 327 5.01 19.71 -9.92
C ALA A 327 4.01 19.40 -11.06
N LEU A 328 2.74 19.80 -10.91
CA LEU A 328 1.72 19.65 -11.95
C LEU A 328 2.09 20.42 -13.21
N ARG A 329 2.45 21.71 -13.07
CA ARG A 329 2.86 22.57 -14.23
C ARG A 329 4.04 21.95 -14.96
N ARG A 330 5.05 21.49 -14.24
CA ARG A 330 6.25 20.93 -14.83
C ARG A 330 5.94 19.66 -15.61
N LEU A 331 5.17 18.72 -15.03
CA LEU A 331 4.83 17.46 -15.70
C LEU A 331 3.84 17.64 -16.85
N VAL A 332 2.98 18.65 -16.82
CA VAL A 332 2.04 18.92 -17.93
C VAL A 332 2.75 19.61 -19.09
N ARG A 333 3.55 20.63 -18.82
CA ARG A 333 4.11 21.51 -19.86
C ARG A 333 5.43 21.05 -20.44
N ASP A 334 6.23 20.29 -19.69
CA ASP A 334 7.51 19.75 -20.15
C ASP A 334 7.37 18.27 -20.55
N ALA A 335 7.06 18.05 -21.83
CA ALA A 335 6.89 16.71 -22.38
C ALA A 335 8.19 15.87 -22.31
N SER A 336 9.36 16.50 -22.46
CA SER A 336 10.66 15.84 -22.42
C SER A 336 10.98 15.37 -21.00
N PHE A 337 10.73 16.23 -20.02
CA PHE A 337 10.85 15.88 -18.61
C PHE A 337 9.88 14.77 -18.20
N ARG A 338 8.62 14.86 -18.62
CA ARG A 338 7.61 13.83 -18.39
C ARG A 338 8.03 12.48 -19.00
N ALA A 339 8.52 12.47 -20.25
CA ALA A 339 9.01 11.25 -20.90
C ALA A 339 10.22 10.64 -20.18
N ARG A 340 11.15 11.47 -19.70
CA ARG A 340 12.31 11.00 -18.93
C ARG A 340 11.87 10.31 -17.62
N LEU A 341 10.98 10.93 -16.85
CA LEU A 341 10.47 10.31 -15.62
C LEU A 341 9.61 9.07 -15.91
N SER A 342 8.92 9.02 -17.06
CA SER A 342 8.17 7.84 -17.51
C SER A 342 9.12 6.64 -17.73
N ALA A 343 10.24 6.84 -18.41
CA ALA A 343 11.27 5.81 -18.55
C ALA A 343 11.85 5.37 -17.19
N GLY A 344 12.08 6.34 -16.29
CA GLY A 344 12.50 6.07 -14.91
C GLY A 344 11.50 5.19 -14.13
N SER A 345 10.20 5.37 -14.34
CA SER A 345 9.17 4.55 -13.69
C SER A 345 9.28 3.07 -14.06
N LEU A 346 9.51 2.75 -15.32
CA LEU A 346 9.74 1.37 -15.75
C LEU A 346 11.01 0.79 -15.12
N ALA A 347 12.11 1.55 -15.12
CA ALA A 347 13.39 1.13 -14.53
C ALA A 347 13.27 0.90 -13.01
N VAL A 348 12.56 1.77 -12.28
CA VAL A 348 12.30 1.58 -10.84
C VAL A 348 11.49 0.32 -10.59
N THR A 349 10.47 0.05 -11.42
CA THR A 349 9.62 -1.13 -11.27
C THR A 349 10.40 -2.44 -11.43
N GLU A 350 11.40 -2.47 -12.32
CA GLU A 350 12.26 -3.65 -12.51
C GLU A 350 13.12 -4.00 -11.30
N ARG A 351 13.40 -3.03 -10.42
CA ARG A 351 14.18 -3.26 -9.18
C ARG A 351 13.37 -3.98 -8.10
N HIS A 352 12.04 -4.00 -8.24
CA HIS A 352 11.13 -4.55 -7.24
C HIS A 352 10.18 -5.60 -7.83
N PRO A 353 10.72 -6.73 -8.38
CA PRO A 353 9.88 -7.81 -8.85
C PRO A 353 9.17 -8.50 -7.68
N LEU A 354 8.05 -9.15 -7.95
CA LEU A 354 7.29 -9.92 -6.94
C LEU A 354 8.17 -10.98 -6.24
N GLU A 355 9.08 -11.59 -6.99
CA GLU A 355 10.02 -12.59 -6.47
C GLU A 355 10.92 -12.04 -5.35
N ALA A 356 11.36 -10.80 -5.45
CA ALA A 356 12.16 -10.17 -4.39
C ALA A 356 11.35 -9.99 -3.10
N ASP A 357 10.06 -9.66 -3.22
CA ASP A 357 9.13 -9.58 -2.09
C ASP A 357 8.92 -10.94 -1.43
N VAL A 358 8.73 -11.99 -2.25
CA VAL A 358 8.58 -13.38 -1.79
C VAL A 358 9.83 -13.83 -1.04
N GLU A 359 11.01 -13.56 -1.60
CA GLU A 359 12.30 -13.93 -0.98
C GLU A 359 12.53 -13.21 0.34
N ALA A 360 12.21 -11.91 0.41
CA ALA A 360 12.33 -11.16 1.66
C ALA A 360 11.42 -11.75 2.74
N PHE A 361 10.19 -12.10 2.38
CA PHE A 361 9.26 -12.75 3.30
C PHE A 361 9.77 -14.12 3.76
N GLU A 362 10.25 -14.95 2.83
CA GLU A 362 10.86 -16.24 3.14
C GLU A 362 12.06 -16.09 4.08
N ARG A 363 13.00 -15.15 3.79
CA ARG A 363 14.17 -14.92 4.65
C ARG A 363 13.76 -14.58 6.07
N ALA A 364 12.77 -13.70 6.25
CA ALA A 364 12.27 -13.36 7.60
C ALA A 364 11.74 -14.59 8.35
N VAL A 365 10.94 -15.42 7.69
CA VAL A 365 10.36 -16.64 8.29
C VAL A 365 11.42 -17.69 8.58
N LEU A 366 12.33 -17.95 7.64
CA LEU A 366 13.38 -18.97 7.77
C LEU A 366 14.37 -18.58 8.87
N ARG A 367 14.79 -17.31 8.92
CA ARG A 367 15.67 -16.78 9.97
C ARG A 367 15.01 -16.93 11.36
N ALA A 368 13.75 -16.54 11.50
CA ALA A 368 13.03 -16.73 12.76
C ALA A 368 12.94 -18.19 13.18
N ALA A 369 12.83 -19.13 12.23
CA ALA A 369 12.83 -20.55 12.48
C ALA A 369 14.22 -21.14 12.81
N GLY A 370 15.29 -20.35 12.71
CA GLY A 370 16.68 -20.83 12.85
C GLY A 370 17.17 -21.67 11.67
N ARG A 371 16.65 -21.40 10.46
CA ARG A 371 16.97 -22.12 9.21
C ARG A 371 17.44 -21.16 8.10
N GLY A 372 17.84 -19.94 8.47
CA GLY A 372 18.34 -18.89 7.57
C GLY A 372 19.84 -18.97 7.38
#